data_7e032ff7c3efd094a6d80f59a1ec9471
#
_entry.id   7e032ff7c3efd094a6d80f59a1ec9471
#
_cell.length_a   1.000
_cell.length_b   1.000
_cell.length_c   1.000
_cell.angle_alpha   90.00
_cell.angle_beta   90.00
_cell.angle_gamma   90.00
#
_symmetry.space_group_name_H-M   'P 1'
#
loop_
_entity.id
_entity.type
_entity.pdbx_description
1 polymer ?
#
loop_
_entity_poly.entity_id
_entity_poly.type
_entity_poly.pdbx_seq_one_letter_code
_entity_poly.pdbx_strand_id
1 'polypeptide(L)'
;GIEHAFLPEQGHILPGEIILGADSHTCTGGALGAFATGVGSTGLPALWELGETWFRVPSTIKVHFEGEKPENIGGKDLILALLSLIGVQGARYKALEFSGEVVERLPMDDRFTIANMAVETGAKAGLFAPDKTALDWVTPRAARSFEPAFPERGAPYEKEILVEVSE
;
A
#
# COMPACT_ATOMS: atom_id res chain seq x y z
N GLY A 1 18.08 -6.86 -8.97
CA GLY A 1 17.79 -5.90 -7.90
C GLY A 1 16.70 -6.41 -6.99
N ILE A 2 16.37 -5.64 -5.97
CA ILE A 2 15.22 -5.90 -5.09
C ILE A 2 13.97 -5.41 -5.80
N GLU A 3 12.96 -6.28 -5.98
CA GLU A 3 11.70 -5.99 -6.68
C GLU A 3 11.05 -4.68 -6.18
N HIS A 4 10.93 -4.56 -4.86
CA HIS A 4 10.21 -3.46 -4.20
C HIS A 4 10.88 -2.08 -4.32
N ALA A 5 12.17 -2.04 -4.66
CA ALA A 5 12.89 -0.81 -4.99
C ALA A 5 12.96 -0.63 -6.51
N PHE A 6 13.37 -1.67 -7.24
CA PHE A 6 13.63 -1.61 -8.67
C PHE A 6 12.38 -1.27 -9.48
N LEU A 7 11.25 -1.95 -9.24
CA LEU A 7 10.05 -1.73 -10.06
C LEU A 7 9.46 -0.33 -9.91
N PRO A 8 9.31 0.24 -8.70
CA PRO A 8 8.91 1.63 -8.53
C PRO A 8 9.88 2.61 -9.18
N GLU A 9 11.20 2.47 -8.92
CA GLU A 9 12.22 3.38 -9.45
C GLU A 9 12.29 3.40 -10.98
N GLN A 10 12.01 2.27 -11.63
CA GLN A 10 11.99 2.16 -13.10
C GLN A 10 10.61 2.49 -13.70
N GLY A 11 9.65 2.94 -12.91
CA GLY A 11 8.31 3.30 -13.39
C GLY A 11 7.48 2.12 -13.91
N HIS A 12 7.74 0.93 -13.39
CA HIS A 12 6.97 -0.28 -13.74
C HIS A 12 5.70 -0.45 -12.91
N ILE A 13 5.59 0.25 -11.78
CA ILE A 13 4.39 0.29 -10.95
C ILE A 13 3.80 1.69 -11.03
N LEU A 14 2.55 1.79 -11.49
CA LEU A 14 1.89 3.06 -11.71
C LEU A 14 0.55 3.12 -10.97
N PRO A 15 0.12 4.32 -10.57
CA PRO A 15 -1.17 4.51 -9.89
C PRO A 15 -2.35 3.96 -10.70
N GLY A 16 -3.30 3.31 -10.01
CA GLY A 16 -4.49 2.72 -10.62
C GLY A 16 -4.30 1.34 -11.23
N GLU A 17 -3.07 0.81 -11.23
CA GLU A 17 -2.78 -0.53 -11.76
C GLU A 17 -3.01 -1.64 -10.72
N ILE A 18 -3.21 -2.87 -11.23
CA ILE A 18 -3.19 -4.10 -10.43
C ILE A 18 -1.86 -4.79 -10.70
N ILE A 19 -1.07 -4.99 -9.64
CA ILE A 19 0.25 -5.62 -9.71
C ILE A 19 0.23 -6.93 -8.91
N LEU A 20 0.57 -8.02 -9.58
CA LEU A 20 0.66 -9.35 -8.96
C LEU A 20 2.11 -9.82 -9.01
N GLY A 21 2.69 -10.11 -7.87
CA GLY A 21 4.06 -10.58 -7.72
C GLY A 21 4.16 -11.93 -7.01
N ALA A 22 5.32 -12.59 -7.09
CA ALA A 22 5.57 -13.82 -6.34
C ALA A 22 5.85 -13.57 -4.86
N ASP A 23 6.41 -12.41 -4.54
CA ASP A 23 6.78 -12.00 -3.19
C ASP A 23 5.60 -11.38 -2.43
N SER A 24 5.49 -11.68 -1.14
CA SER A 24 4.42 -11.13 -0.30
C SER A 24 4.50 -9.61 -0.15
N HIS A 25 5.70 -9.03 -0.20
CA HIS A 25 5.94 -7.59 -0.09
C HIS A 25 5.72 -6.83 -1.40
N THR A 26 5.19 -7.48 -2.44
CA THR A 26 4.67 -6.78 -3.64
C THR A 26 3.68 -5.68 -3.27
N CYS A 27 3.02 -5.78 -2.10
CA CYS A 27 2.15 -4.74 -1.55
C CYS A 27 2.80 -3.35 -1.43
N THR A 28 4.14 -3.26 -1.48
CA THR A 28 4.89 -1.99 -1.51
C THR A 28 4.40 -1.04 -2.60
N GLY A 29 3.93 -1.57 -3.75
CA GLY A 29 3.36 -0.77 -4.83
C GLY A 29 2.14 0.07 -4.44
N GLY A 30 1.49 -0.28 -3.34
CA GLY A 30 0.37 0.50 -2.80
C GLY A 30 0.74 1.90 -2.32
N ALA A 31 2.02 2.16 -2.05
CA ALA A 31 2.52 3.50 -1.78
C ALA A 31 2.32 4.48 -2.94
N LEU A 32 2.23 3.95 -4.17
CA LEU A 32 1.97 4.70 -5.40
C LEU A 32 0.48 4.70 -5.81
N GLY A 33 -0.40 4.10 -5.02
CA GLY A 33 -1.82 3.98 -5.37
C GLY A 33 -2.11 2.85 -6.36
N ALA A 34 -1.23 1.84 -6.46
CA ALA A 34 -1.49 0.60 -7.18
C ALA A 34 -2.06 -0.46 -6.23
N PHE A 35 -3.03 -1.26 -6.68
CA PHE A 35 -3.40 -2.45 -5.94
C PHE A 35 -2.36 -3.54 -6.20
N ALA A 36 -1.37 -3.61 -5.34
CA ALA A 36 -0.25 -4.54 -5.46
C ALA A 36 -0.32 -5.62 -4.39
N THR A 37 -0.17 -6.89 -4.77
CA THR A 37 -0.27 -8.02 -3.84
C THR A 37 0.53 -9.23 -4.28
N GLY A 38 0.98 -10.01 -3.31
CA GLY A 38 1.64 -11.30 -3.55
C GLY A 38 0.64 -12.42 -3.80
N VAL A 39 0.91 -13.23 -4.85
CA VAL A 39 0.13 -14.44 -5.19
C VAL A 39 0.92 -15.72 -4.97
N GLY A 40 2.17 -15.60 -4.54
CA GLY A 40 3.09 -16.72 -4.29
C GLY A 40 3.73 -17.28 -5.56
N SER A 41 4.83 -18.00 -5.33
CA SER A 41 5.66 -18.56 -6.41
C SER A 41 4.98 -19.65 -7.24
N THR A 42 3.90 -20.23 -6.76
CA THR A 42 3.12 -21.24 -7.51
C THR A 42 2.03 -20.60 -8.37
N GLY A 43 1.44 -19.50 -7.89
CA GLY A 43 0.37 -18.79 -8.60
C GLY A 43 0.88 -17.97 -9.77
N LEU A 44 2.06 -17.36 -9.64
CA LEU A 44 2.60 -16.47 -10.66
C LEU A 44 2.92 -17.16 -11.99
N PRO A 45 3.54 -18.37 -12.03
CA PRO A 45 3.74 -19.09 -13.29
C PRO A 45 2.43 -19.45 -14.01
N ALA A 46 1.40 -19.84 -13.25
CA ALA A 46 0.09 -20.11 -13.83
C ALA A 46 -0.53 -18.84 -14.45
N LEU A 47 -0.39 -17.70 -13.78
CA LEU A 47 -0.81 -16.41 -14.30
C LEU A 47 -0.09 -16.05 -15.62
N TRP A 48 1.22 -16.30 -15.70
CA TRP A 48 1.98 -16.02 -16.92
C TRP A 48 1.59 -16.94 -18.09
N GLU A 49 1.29 -18.20 -17.81
CA GLU A 49 0.87 -19.15 -18.85
C GLU A 49 -0.54 -18.86 -19.35
N LEU A 50 -1.46 -18.55 -18.46
CA LEU A 50 -2.87 -18.34 -18.79
C LEU A 50 -3.20 -16.89 -19.21
N GLY A 51 -2.36 -15.93 -18.81
CA GLY A 51 -2.62 -14.49 -19.01
C GLY A 51 -3.75 -13.92 -18.13
N GLU A 52 -4.35 -14.77 -17.28
CA GLU A 52 -5.46 -14.37 -16.42
C GLU A 52 -5.43 -15.11 -15.07
N THR A 53 -6.05 -14.53 -14.05
CA THR A 53 -6.31 -15.20 -12.78
C THR A 53 -7.56 -14.63 -12.12
N TRP A 54 -8.17 -15.42 -11.23
CA TRP A 54 -9.27 -14.93 -10.42
C TRP A 54 -8.73 -14.39 -9.08
N PHE A 55 -9.39 -13.39 -8.57
CA PHE A 55 -9.04 -12.77 -7.30
C PHE A 55 -10.30 -12.42 -6.51
N ARG A 56 -10.32 -12.80 -5.24
CA ARG A 56 -11.37 -12.33 -4.34
C ARG A 56 -11.03 -10.91 -3.91
N VAL A 57 -11.83 -9.93 -4.28
CA VAL A 57 -11.65 -8.54 -3.85
C VAL A 57 -11.70 -8.48 -2.32
N PRO A 58 -10.62 -8.04 -1.65
CA PRO A 58 -10.62 -7.89 -0.20
C PRO A 58 -11.51 -6.71 0.22
N SER A 59 -12.17 -6.83 1.36
CA SER A 59 -12.76 -5.66 2.01
C SER A 59 -11.64 -4.75 2.56
N THR A 60 -11.93 -3.46 2.68
CA THR A 60 -10.94 -2.45 3.09
C THR A 60 -11.14 -2.03 4.54
N ILE A 61 -10.04 -1.96 5.28
CA ILE A 61 -9.94 -1.31 6.58
C ILE A 61 -9.28 0.04 6.36
N LYS A 62 -9.94 1.11 6.77
CA LYS A 62 -9.37 2.45 6.76
C LYS A 62 -8.53 2.66 8.02
N VAL A 63 -7.29 3.09 7.84
CA VAL A 63 -6.37 3.46 8.91
C VAL A 63 -6.13 4.96 8.84
N HIS A 64 -6.56 5.67 9.88
CA HIS A 64 -6.41 7.11 9.96
C HIS A 64 -5.35 7.45 10.99
N PHE A 65 -4.25 8.08 10.55
CA PHE A 65 -3.22 8.58 11.43
C PHE A 65 -3.48 10.06 11.71
N GLU A 66 -3.64 10.40 12.99
CA GLU A 66 -3.86 11.77 13.43
C GLU A 66 -2.86 12.21 14.51
N GLY A 67 -2.82 13.50 14.80
CA GLY A 67 -1.93 14.09 15.77
C GLY A 67 -0.67 14.71 15.15
N GLU A 68 0.24 15.11 15.99
CA GLU A 68 1.50 15.75 15.60
C GLU A 68 2.64 14.73 15.61
N LYS A 69 3.06 14.28 14.41
CA LYS A 69 4.14 13.31 14.28
C LYS A 69 5.47 13.89 14.76
N PRO A 70 6.12 13.32 15.80
CA PRO A 70 7.46 13.73 16.22
C PRO A 70 8.49 13.57 15.08
N GLU A 71 9.52 14.43 15.06
CA GLU A 71 10.54 14.43 13.99
C GLU A 71 11.32 13.11 13.88
N ASN A 72 11.54 12.44 15.00
CA ASN A 72 12.29 11.18 15.07
C ASN A 72 11.46 9.92 14.76
N ILE A 73 10.16 10.07 14.45
CA ILE A 73 9.27 8.98 14.11
C ILE A 73 9.18 8.87 12.58
N GLY A 74 9.41 7.69 12.04
CA GLY A 74 9.32 7.38 10.61
C GLY A 74 8.18 6.43 10.27
N GLY A 75 8.05 6.10 9.00
CA GLY A 75 7.01 5.17 8.51
C GLY A 75 7.05 3.81 9.19
N LYS A 76 8.24 3.33 9.57
CA LYS A 76 8.39 2.06 10.28
C LYS A 76 7.76 2.09 11.67
N ASP A 77 7.90 3.17 12.39
CA ASP A 77 7.30 3.32 13.72
C ASP A 77 5.78 3.37 13.62
N LEU A 78 5.26 4.10 12.63
CA LEU A 78 3.81 4.20 12.39
C LEU A 78 3.18 2.84 12.09
N ILE A 79 3.78 2.05 11.20
CA ILE A 79 3.23 0.71 10.89
C ILE A 79 3.41 -0.27 12.04
N LEU A 80 4.47 -0.16 12.83
CA LEU A 80 4.65 -0.96 14.02
C LEU A 80 3.64 -0.60 15.13
N ALA A 81 3.29 0.67 15.27
CA ALA A 81 2.22 1.11 16.16
C ALA A 81 0.88 0.49 15.73
N LEU A 82 0.53 0.55 14.45
CA LEU A 82 -0.65 -0.13 13.93
C LEU A 82 -0.60 -1.64 14.19
N LEU A 83 0.54 -2.28 13.89
CA LEU A 83 0.73 -3.72 14.11
C LEU A 83 0.54 -4.11 15.58
N SER A 84 1.04 -3.29 16.51
CA SER A 84 0.84 -3.53 17.95
C SER A 84 -0.63 -3.43 18.36
N LEU A 85 -1.40 -2.56 17.70
CA LEU A 85 -2.82 -2.33 17.97
C LEU A 85 -3.71 -3.46 17.45
N ILE A 86 -3.44 -3.95 16.23
CA ILE A 86 -4.32 -4.92 15.56
C ILE A 86 -3.78 -6.35 15.53
N GLY A 87 -2.49 -6.52 15.76
CA GLY A 87 -1.79 -7.81 15.70
C GLY A 87 -1.53 -8.31 14.28
N VAL A 88 -0.74 -9.39 14.17
CA VAL A 88 -0.26 -9.98 12.91
C VAL A 88 -1.37 -10.62 12.03
N GLN A 89 -2.59 -10.68 12.51
CA GLN A 89 -3.75 -11.18 11.76
C GLN A 89 -4.92 -10.18 11.73
N GLY A 90 -4.70 -8.97 12.24
CA GLY A 90 -5.75 -7.96 12.36
C GLY A 90 -6.36 -7.49 11.05
N ALA A 91 -5.57 -7.59 9.96
CA ALA A 91 -6.02 -7.27 8.61
C ALA A 91 -5.97 -8.50 7.66
N ARG A 92 -6.12 -9.72 8.21
CA ARG A 92 -6.03 -10.93 7.41
C ARG A 92 -6.98 -10.92 6.21
N TYR A 93 -6.40 -11.02 5.00
CA TYR A 93 -7.09 -10.96 3.72
C TYR A 93 -7.88 -9.68 3.51
N LYS A 94 -7.43 -8.55 4.04
CA LYS A 94 -8.01 -7.22 3.85
C LYS A 94 -7.06 -6.34 3.05
N ALA A 95 -7.56 -5.25 2.50
CA ALA A 95 -6.75 -4.11 2.11
C ALA A 95 -6.69 -3.11 3.28
N LEU A 96 -5.54 -2.51 3.51
CA LEU A 96 -5.41 -1.34 4.38
C LEU A 96 -5.39 -0.09 3.50
N GLU A 97 -6.16 0.92 3.84
CA GLU A 97 -6.11 2.23 3.21
C GLU A 97 -5.68 3.27 4.25
N PHE A 98 -4.54 3.90 3.98
CA PHE A 98 -3.92 4.85 4.90
C PHE A 98 -4.35 6.28 4.57
N SER A 99 -4.73 7.04 5.61
CA SER A 99 -5.26 8.39 5.50
C SER A 99 -4.92 9.24 6.72
N GLY A 100 -5.21 10.52 6.66
CA GLY A 100 -5.03 11.49 7.75
C GLY A 100 -3.94 12.51 7.48
N GLU A 101 -3.92 13.57 8.26
CA GLU A 101 -2.96 14.68 8.08
C GLU A 101 -1.51 14.23 8.20
N VAL A 102 -1.24 13.24 9.02
CA VAL A 102 0.10 12.64 9.14
C VAL A 102 0.52 12.02 7.82
N VAL A 103 -0.38 11.22 7.19
CA VAL A 103 -0.12 10.55 5.91
C VAL A 103 0.15 11.55 4.79
N GLU A 104 -0.61 12.64 4.74
CA GLU A 104 -0.44 13.68 3.71
C GLU A 104 0.95 14.33 3.75
N ARG A 105 1.57 14.38 4.93
CA ARG A 105 2.89 14.98 5.15
C ARG A 105 4.05 13.97 5.03
N LEU A 106 3.77 12.66 4.91
CA LEU A 106 4.80 11.64 4.79
C LEU A 106 5.55 11.74 3.46
N PRO A 107 6.90 11.65 3.48
CA PRO A 107 7.68 11.45 2.28
C PRO A 107 7.42 10.05 1.70
N MET A 108 7.76 9.86 0.42
CA MET A 108 7.52 8.60 -0.26
C MET A 108 8.24 7.41 0.39
N ASP A 109 9.43 7.60 0.95
CA ASP A 109 10.20 6.54 1.62
C ASP A 109 9.43 5.95 2.81
N ASP A 110 8.77 6.80 3.60
CA ASP A 110 7.91 6.38 4.71
C ASP A 110 6.66 5.66 4.20
N ARG A 111 6.05 6.16 3.11
CA ARG A 111 4.87 5.50 2.49
C ARG A 111 5.24 4.12 1.94
N PHE A 112 6.38 3.99 1.27
CA PHE A 112 6.89 2.69 0.83
C PHE A 112 7.10 1.73 2.00
N THR A 113 7.67 2.22 3.10
CA THR A 113 7.88 1.42 4.32
C THR A 113 6.56 0.93 4.91
N ILE A 114 5.56 1.80 5.04
CA ILE A 114 4.23 1.45 5.58
C ILE A 114 3.54 0.46 4.65
N ALA A 115 3.50 0.70 3.33
CA ALA A 115 2.87 -0.18 2.37
C ALA A 115 3.56 -1.56 2.33
N ASN A 116 4.90 -1.59 2.39
CA ASN A 116 5.70 -2.81 2.44
C ASN A 116 5.34 -3.67 3.66
N MET A 117 5.29 -3.05 4.84
CA MET A 117 5.02 -3.76 6.10
C MET A 117 3.53 -4.04 6.36
N ALA A 118 2.62 -3.59 5.49
CA ALA A 118 1.19 -3.92 5.63
C ALA A 118 0.95 -5.44 5.64
N VAL A 119 1.76 -6.21 4.92
CA VAL A 119 1.68 -7.68 4.90
C VAL A 119 1.88 -8.31 6.28
N GLU A 120 2.62 -7.68 7.19
CA GLU A 120 2.86 -8.16 8.54
C GLU A 120 1.58 -8.19 9.41
N THR A 121 0.56 -7.42 9.03
CA THR A 121 -0.77 -7.46 9.65
C THR A 121 -1.69 -8.53 9.04
N GLY A 122 -1.19 -9.29 8.04
CA GLY A 122 -1.98 -10.23 7.25
C GLY A 122 -2.71 -9.60 6.07
N ALA A 123 -2.49 -8.31 5.80
CA ALA A 123 -3.13 -7.60 4.70
C ALA A 123 -2.66 -8.10 3.32
N LYS A 124 -3.54 -7.97 2.33
CA LYS A 124 -3.24 -8.22 0.92
C LYS A 124 -2.59 -7.02 0.23
N ALA A 125 -2.98 -5.83 0.63
CA ALA A 125 -2.45 -4.58 0.10
C ALA A 125 -2.42 -3.50 1.18
N GLY A 126 -1.47 -2.56 1.06
CA GLY A 126 -1.42 -1.34 1.87
C GLY A 126 -1.45 -0.14 0.94
N LEU A 127 -2.57 0.57 0.88
CA LEU A 127 -2.89 1.55 -0.13
C LEU A 127 -2.77 2.97 0.39
N PHE A 128 -2.16 3.82 -0.41
CA PHE A 128 -2.19 5.27 -0.28
C PHE A 128 -2.96 5.85 -1.47
N ALA A 129 -3.77 6.87 -1.23
CA ALA A 129 -4.34 7.63 -2.33
C ALA A 129 -3.20 8.28 -3.14
N PRO A 130 -3.24 8.24 -4.48
CA PRO A 130 -2.21 8.84 -5.34
C PRO A 130 -2.32 10.37 -5.32
N ASP A 131 -1.95 10.97 -4.20
CA ASP A 131 -1.94 12.40 -3.99
C ASP A 131 -0.79 13.09 -4.74
N LYS A 132 -0.67 14.41 -4.54
CA LYS A 132 0.38 15.21 -5.20
C LYS A 132 1.79 14.65 -4.93
N THR A 133 2.08 14.21 -3.70
CA THR A 133 3.39 13.65 -3.33
C THR A 133 3.70 12.39 -4.13
N ALA A 134 2.74 11.47 -4.23
CA ALA A 134 2.90 10.24 -5.01
C ALA A 134 3.00 10.54 -6.51
N LEU A 135 2.17 11.44 -7.04
CA LEU A 135 2.17 11.81 -8.45
C LEU A 135 3.45 12.54 -8.86
N ASP A 136 3.95 13.46 -8.06
CA ASP A 136 5.23 14.15 -8.31
C ASP A 136 6.41 13.16 -8.32
N TRP A 137 6.35 12.12 -7.50
CA TRP A 137 7.39 11.09 -7.44
C TRP A 137 7.34 10.15 -8.65
N VAL A 138 6.15 9.68 -9.05
CA VAL A 138 6.00 8.64 -10.09
C VAL A 138 6.03 9.20 -11.51
N THR A 139 5.48 10.40 -11.75
CA THR A 139 5.32 10.96 -13.11
C THR A 139 6.64 11.04 -13.88
N PRO A 140 7.77 11.53 -13.32
CA PRO A 140 9.02 11.59 -14.06
C PRO A 140 9.65 10.21 -14.33
N ARG A 141 9.17 9.16 -13.68
CA ARG A 141 9.65 7.78 -13.82
C ARG A 141 8.77 6.93 -14.73
N ALA A 142 7.52 7.35 -14.94
CA ALA A 142 6.55 6.57 -15.69
C ALA A 142 6.99 6.34 -17.15
N ALA A 143 7.10 5.06 -17.54
CA ALA A 143 7.45 4.68 -18.90
C ALA A 143 6.23 4.64 -19.86
N ARG A 144 5.02 4.79 -19.32
CA ARG A 144 3.75 4.77 -20.05
C ARG A 144 2.72 5.70 -19.37
N SER A 145 1.65 6.01 -20.08
CA SER A 145 0.51 6.73 -19.51
C SER A 145 -0.18 5.87 -18.45
N PHE A 146 -0.75 6.51 -17.43
CA PHE A 146 -1.50 5.86 -16.37
C PHE A 146 -2.70 6.72 -15.95
N GLU A 147 -3.70 6.10 -15.37
CA GLU A 147 -4.89 6.76 -14.85
C GLU A 147 -5.01 6.45 -13.35
N PRO A 148 -4.76 7.44 -12.47
CA PRO A 148 -4.86 7.23 -11.03
C PRO A 148 -6.28 6.88 -10.60
N ALA A 149 -6.42 5.87 -9.73
CA ALA A 149 -7.68 5.55 -9.08
C ALA A 149 -7.72 6.15 -7.68
N PHE A 150 -8.82 6.81 -7.35
CA PHE A 150 -9.02 7.43 -6.05
C PHE A 150 -10.17 6.72 -5.30
N PRO A 151 -10.15 6.76 -3.96
CA PRO A 151 -11.28 6.27 -3.17
C PRO A 151 -12.58 6.98 -3.56
N GLU A 152 -13.64 6.22 -3.80
CA GLU A 152 -14.95 6.79 -4.05
C GLU A 152 -15.52 7.42 -2.77
N ARG A 153 -16.13 8.59 -2.93
CA ARG A 153 -16.75 9.28 -1.80
C ARG A 153 -17.92 8.45 -1.24
N GLY A 154 -17.80 8.08 0.04
CA GLY A 154 -18.82 7.25 0.70
C GLY A 154 -18.67 5.75 0.44
N ALA A 155 -17.58 5.28 -0.13
CA ALA A 155 -17.26 3.86 -0.21
C ALA A 155 -17.30 3.22 1.19
N PRO A 156 -17.89 2.04 1.34
CA PRO A 156 -17.99 1.39 2.64
C PRO A 156 -16.63 0.82 3.06
N TYR A 157 -16.21 1.11 4.27
CA TYR A 157 -15.11 0.41 4.94
C TYR A 157 -15.67 -0.67 5.87
N GLU A 158 -14.99 -1.81 5.95
CA GLU A 158 -15.37 -2.86 6.92
C GLU A 158 -15.12 -2.39 8.35
N LYS A 159 -14.05 -1.60 8.54
CA LYS A 159 -13.65 -1.03 9.81
C LYS A 159 -12.83 0.25 9.58
N GLU A 160 -12.94 1.18 10.50
CA GLU A 160 -12.04 2.33 10.61
C GLU A 160 -11.22 2.21 11.89
N ILE A 161 -9.91 2.48 11.79
CA ILE A 161 -8.96 2.44 12.89
C ILE A 161 -8.30 3.80 12.99
N LEU A 162 -8.36 4.39 14.17
CA LEU A 162 -7.68 5.62 14.49
C LEU A 162 -6.36 5.28 15.20
N VAL A 163 -5.27 5.88 14.75
CA VAL A 163 -3.94 5.77 15.36
C VAL A 163 -3.49 7.17 15.74
N GLU A 164 -3.49 7.45 17.03
CA GLU A 164 -2.96 8.71 17.59
C GLU A 164 -1.43 8.65 17.61
N VAL A 165 -0.76 9.64 17.03
CA VAL A 165 0.70 9.63 16.79
C VAL A 165 1.45 10.51 17.79
N SER A 166 0.74 11.34 18.56
CA SER A 166 1.34 12.31 19.50
C SER A 166 1.73 11.70 20.85
N GLU A 167 1.39 10.43 21.11
CA GLU A 167 1.65 9.74 22.40
C GLU A 167 2.83 8.77 22.35
#